data_5fafa7fcedbc1f00a20e1d8079d116cb
#
_entry.id   5fafa7fcedbc1f00a20e1d8079d116cb
#
_cell.length_a   1.000
_cell.length_b   1.000
_cell.length_c   1.000
_cell.angle_alpha   90.00
_cell.angle_beta   90.00
_cell.angle_gamma   90.00
#
_symmetry.space_group_name_H-M   'P 1'
#
loop_
_entity.id
_entity.type
_entity.pdbx_description
1 polymer ?
#
loop_
_entity_poly.entity_id
_entity_poly.type
_entity_poly.pdbx_seq_one_letter_code
_entity_poly.pdbx_strand_id
1 'polypeptide(L)'
;EVECLVPDLGGIARGKILPTNKFVKGLSDDSHRMPQSIFIQTISGGYATDDDDELPIDVYNPTDIDIILRPDFATIRVVPWYDDPTAQVICDAVNLNGSPVINSSRTVLRKILKMYDDLAYEPIVSPEVEFYLVKPNPDSDYPLEVPIGQSGRQETGKQSFGIDAVNEFDPLFEDVYNYCEEQKIEIDTINHESGSAQMEINFQHGNPLELADQVFLFKRTLRQAALKHKLYATFMAKPMENQPGSSLHLHQSLLNKKNKKNIFYSKKNTISNLMKNYIGGLQEFTPKLMPIHAPNINSYRRLFATWDAPKNTKWGIGNRSCGFRIPSNEEYGMRIENRISGSD
;
A
#
# COMPACT_ATOMS: atom_id res chain seq x y z
N GLU A 1 14.29 -18.57 -11.47
CA GLU A 1 13.48 -18.84 -10.26
C GLU A 1 12.15 -18.08 -10.31
N VAL A 2 11.20 -18.48 -9.46
CA VAL A 2 9.91 -17.78 -9.33
C VAL A 2 9.61 -17.56 -7.84
N GLU A 3 9.41 -16.31 -7.47
CA GLU A 3 8.96 -15.90 -6.16
C GLU A 3 7.44 -15.85 -6.14
N CYS A 4 6.81 -16.77 -5.41
CA CYS A 4 5.37 -16.79 -5.17
C CYS A 4 5.06 -15.94 -3.95
N LEU A 5 4.43 -14.79 -4.14
CA LEU A 5 4.20 -13.78 -3.10
C LEU A 5 2.75 -13.77 -2.65
N VAL A 6 2.52 -13.60 -1.35
CA VAL A 6 1.22 -13.33 -0.75
C VAL A 6 1.36 -12.12 0.19
N PRO A 7 0.58 -11.06 0.03
CA PRO A 7 0.55 -9.98 1.02
C PRO A 7 -0.12 -10.46 2.30
N ASP A 8 0.58 -10.35 3.43
CA ASP A 8 -0.04 -10.54 4.74
C ASP A 8 -0.84 -9.29 5.17
N LEU A 9 -1.41 -9.29 6.36
CA LEU A 9 -2.19 -8.15 6.87
C LEU A 9 -1.34 -6.90 7.14
N GLY A 10 -0.04 -7.06 7.33
CA GLY A 10 0.93 -5.95 7.48
C GLY A 10 1.52 -5.48 6.15
N GLY A 11 1.07 -6.00 5.00
CA GLY A 11 1.63 -5.68 3.69
C GLY A 11 3.04 -6.24 3.44
N ILE A 12 3.47 -7.21 4.26
CA ILE A 12 4.75 -7.89 4.08
C ILE A 12 4.60 -9.00 3.03
N ALA A 13 5.57 -9.11 2.13
CA ALA A 13 5.60 -10.17 1.13
C ALA A 13 5.99 -11.49 1.80
N ARG A 14 5.00 -12.34 2.07
CA ARG A 14 5.19 -13.74 2.47
C ARG A 14 5.23 -14.61 1.24
N GLY A 15 5.93 -15.75 1.29
CA GLY A 15 5.94 -16.61 0.10
C GLY A 15 7.05 -17.64 0.08
N LYS A 16 7.25 -18.19 -1.10
CA LYS A 16 8.30 -19.17 -1.39
C LYS A 16 9.02 -18.84 -2.69
N ILE A 17 10.32 -19.03 -2.70
CA ILE A 17 11.13 -18.99 -3.91
C ILE A 17 11.24 -20.42 -4.45
N LEU A 18 10.82 -20.62 -5.67
CA LEU A 18 10.74 -21.94 -6.30
C LEU A 18 11.63 -22.00 -7.55
N PRO A 19 12.39 -23.10 -7.73
CA PRO A 19 12.93 -23.40 -9.06
C PRO A 19 11.82 -23.44 -10.11
N THR A 20 12.07 -22.91 -11.31
CA THR A 20 11.05 -22.75 -12.36
C THR A 20 10.32 -24.07 -12.69
N ASN A 21 11.05 -25.20 -12.74
CA ASN A 21 10.44 -26.50 -12.98
C ASN A 21 9.47 -26.95 -11.88
N LYS A 22 9.78 -26.62 -10.61
CA LYS A 22 8.87 -26.85 -9.47
C LYS A 22 7.64 -25.95 -9.51
N PHE A 23 7.85 -24.68 -9.87
CA PHE A 23 6.73 -23.74 -10.04
C PHE A 23 5.77 -24.26 -11.12
N VAL A 24 6.27 -24.60 -12.32
CA VAL A 24 5.43 -25.10 -13.42
C VAL A 24 4.70 -26.41 -13.04
N LYS A 25 5.37 -27.34 -12.38
CA LYS A 25 4.73 -28.58 -11.91
C LYS A 25 3.61 -28.30 -10.92
N GLY A 26 3.84 -27.40 -9.96
CA GLY A 26 2.88 -27.07 -8.91
C GLY A 26 1.59 -26.40 -9.39
N LEU A 27 1.57 -25.88 -10.62
CA LEU A 27 0.36 -25.34 -11.24
C LEU A 27 -0.70 -26.42 -11.55
N SER A 28 -0.28 -27.67 -11.73
CA SER A 28 -1.16 -28.77 -12.08
C SER A 28 -1.63 -29.62 -10.90
N ASP A 29 -0.90 -29.57 -9.77
CA ASP A 29 -1.14 -30.47 -8.62
C ASP A 29 -1.44 -29.73 -7.30
N ASP A 30 -1.66 -28.39 -7.36
CA ASP A 30 -1.91 -27.53 -6.18
C ASP A 30 -0.84 -27.72 -5.07
N SER A 31 0.42 -27.97 -5.45
CA SER A 31 1.51 -28.22 -4.50
C SER A 31 2.18 -26.95 -3.98
N HIS A 32 1.78 -25.78 -4.46
CA HIS A 32 2.22 -24.51 -3.88
C HIS A 32 1.44 -24.24 -2.60
N ARG A 33 1.99 -24.63 -1.46
CA ARG A 33 1.29 -24.54 -0.16
C ARG A 33 2.08 -23.76 0.86
N MET A 34 1.35 -23.13 1.77
CA MET A 34 1.88 -22.46 2.98
C MET A 34 0.92 -22.69 4.16
N PRO A 35 1.39 -22.57 5.40
CA PRO A 35 0.50 -22.62 6.55
C PRO A 35 -0.43 -21.40 6.60
N GLN A 36 -1.64 -21.57 7.11
CA GLN A 36 -2.64 -20.50 7.24
C GLN A 36 -2.19 -19.39 8.20
N SER A 37 -1.29 -19.70 9.13
CA SER A 37 -0.75 -18.77 10.14
C SER A 37 -0.08 -17.54 9.55
N ILE A 38 0.31 -17.53 8.27
CA ILE A 38 0.84 -16.32 7.61
C ILE A 38 -0.11 -15.12 7.68
N PHE A 39 -1.43 -15.36 7.83
CA PHE A 39 -2.44 -14.29 7.92
C PHE A 39 -2.75 -13.83 9.35
N ILE A 40 -2.09 -14.39 10.35
CA ILE A 40 -2.22 -13.98 11.74
C ILE A 40 -0.88 -13.52 12.34
N GLN A 41 0.15 -13.38 11.50
CA GLN A 41 1.43 -12.84 11.95
C GLN A 41 1.33 -11.34 12.24
N THR A 42 1.92 -10.94 13.36
CA THR A 42 2.10 -9.53 13.70
C THR A 42 3.28 -8.92 12.95
N ILE A 43 3.38 -7.59 12.95
CA ILE A 43 4.50 -6.88 12.31
C ILE A 43 5.86 -7.20 12.96
N SER A 44 5.87 -7.60 14.23
CA SER A 44 7.07 -8.03 14.95
C SER A 44 7.46 -9.50 14.73
N GLY A 45 6.66 -10.25 13.96
CA GLY A 45 6.90 -11.64 13.61
C GLY A 45 6.29 -12.66 14.57
N GLY A 46 5.65 -12.24 15.67
CA GLY A 46 4.83 -13.10 16.52
C GLY A 46 3.49 -13.43 15.85
N TYR A 47 2.64 -14.19 16.55
CA TYR A 47 1.31 -14.54 16.08
C TYR A 47 0.24 -13.90 16.95
N ALA A 48 -0.94 -13.62 16.40
CA ALA A 48 -2.07 -13.04 17.14
C ALA A 48 -2.63 -13.98 18.22
N THR A 49 -2.16 -15.21 18.29
CA THR A 49 -2.52 -16.22 19.31
C THR A 49 -1.44 -16.42 20.38
N ASP A 50 -0.33 -15.68 20.34
CA ASP A 50 0.80 -15.88 21.27
C ASP A 50 0.45 -15.52 22.72
N ASP A 51 -0.56 -14.67 22.95
CA ASP A 51 -1.04 -14.24 24.27
C ASP A 51 -2.26 -15.05 24.76
N ASP A 52 -2.40 -16.30 24.35
CA ASP A 52 -3.54 -17.20 24.64
C ASP A 52 -4.91 -16.70 24.10
N ASP A 53 -4.89 -15.78 23.14
CA ASP A 53 -6.09 -15.31 22.45
C ASP A 53 -6.63 -16.37 21.49
N GLU A 54 -7.87 -16.78 21.67
CA GLU A 54 -8.56 -17.69 20.75
C GLU A 54 -9.16 -16.91 19.58
N LEU A 55 -8.79 -17.28 18.36
CA LEU A 55 -9.40 -16.75 17.15
C LEU A 55 -10.57 -17.66 16.69
N PRO A 56 -11.62 -17.10 16.04
CA PRO A 56 -12.68 -17.91 15.45
C PRO A 56 -12.10 -18.94 14.45
N ILE A 57 -12.64 -20.17 14.48
CA ILE A 57 -12.14 -21.31 13.68
C ILE A 57 -12.18 -21.06 12.17
N ASP A 58 -13.06 -20.17 11.69
CA ASP A 58 -13.17 -19.75 10.31
C ASP A 58 -12.13 -18.68 9.92
N VAL A 59 -11.51 -18.04 10.92
CA VAL A 59 -10.39 -17.10 10.74
C VAL A 59 -9.06 -17.85 10.79
N TYR A 60 -8.87 -18.72 11.78
CA TYR A 60 -7.66 -19.50 11.95
C TYR A 60 -7.95 -20.86 12.58
N ASN A 61 -7.43 -21.91 11.97
CA ASN A 61 -7.51 -23.25 12.54
C ASN A 61 -6.28 -23.51 13.42
N PRO A 62 -6.43 -23.85 14.73
CA PRO A 62 -5.31 -24.09 15.64
C PRO A 62 -4.36 -25.21 15.22
N THR A 63 -4.75 -26.07 14.28
CA THR A 63 -3.86 -27.10 13.70
C THR A 63 -2.98 -26.54 12.58
N ASP A 64 -3.07 -25.24 12.28
CA ASP A 64 -2.32 -24.53 11.24
C ASP A 64 -2.33 -25.24 9.89
N ILE A 65 -3.53 -25.44 9.38
CA ILE A 65 -3.74 -26.17 8.11
C ILE A 65 -3.08 -25.47 6.94
N ASP A 66 -2.66 -26.24 5.95
CA ASP A 66 -2.15 -25.72 4.69
C ASP A 66 -3.23 -24.96 3.91
N ILE A 67 -2.79 -23.90 3.27
CA ILE A 67 -3.50 -23.18 2.19
C ILE A 67 -2.76 -23.36 0.87
N ILE A 68 -3.48 -23.25 -0.24
CA ILE A 68 -2.91 -23.30 -1.59
C ILE A 68 -2.66 -21.87 -2.07
N LEU A 69 -1.50 -21.65 -2.66
CA LEU A 69 -1.15 -20.41 -3.33
C LEU A 69 -1.46 -20.56 -4.84
N ARG A 70 -2.46 -19.84 -5.32
CA ARG A 70 -2.82 -19.81 -6.74
C ARG A 70 -2.24 -18.56 -7.40
N PRO A 71 -1.24 -18.71 -8.29
CA PRO A 71 -0.64 -17.56 -8.96
C PRO A 71 -1.65 -16.81 -9.82
N ASP A 72 -1.72 -15.49 -9.62
CA ASP A 72 -2.44 -14.59 -10.51
C ASP A 72 -1.49 -14.15 -11.63
N PHE A 73 -1.58 -14.77 -12.80
CA PHE A 73 -0.67 -14.52 -13.91
C PHE A 73 -0.72 -13.09 -14.45
N ALA A 74 -1.79 -12.32 -14.17
CA ALA A 74 -1.83 -10.90 -14.50
C ALA A 74 -0.77 -10.10 -13.72
N THR A 75 -0.31 -10.62 -12.59
CA THR A 75 0.68 -9.98 -11.71
C THR A 75 2.11 -10.47 -11.90
N ILE A 76 2.37 -11.39 -12.85
CA ILE A 76 3.73 -11.88 -13.08
C ILE A 76 4.64 -10.76 -13.58
N ARG A 77 5.78 -10.57 -12.93
CA ARG A 77 6.77 -9.53 -13.25
C ARG A 77 8.17 -10.11 -13.13
N VAL A 78 9.13 -9.49 -13.81
CA VAL A 78 10.56 -9.71 -13.57
C VAL A 78 10.95 -9.17 -12.20
N VAL A 79 12.03 -9.68 -11.63
CA VAL A 79 12.68 -9.15 -10.43
C VAL A 79 13.98 -8.48 -10.86
N PRO A 80 14.01 -7.16 -11.08
CA PRO A 80 15.08 -6.49 -11.83
C PRO A 80 16.40 -6.31 -11.05
N TRP A 81 16.41 -6.52 -9.74
CA TRP A 81 17.60 -6.33 -8.89
C TRP A 81 18.47 -7.59 -8.73
N TYR A 82 18.10 -8.72 -9.35
CA TYR A 82 18.90 -9.93 -9.36
C TYR A 82 19.62 -10.12 -10.69
N ASP A 83 20.87 -10.57 -10.64
CA ASP A 83 21.63 -10.93 -11.85
C ASP A 83 21.06 -12.17 -12.55
N ASP A 84 20.59 -13.14 -11.77
CA ASP A 84 19.94 -14.34 -12.32
C ASP A 84 18.46 -14.07 -12.69
N PRO A 85 18.00 -14.56 -13.86
CA PRO A 85 16.61 -14.38 -14.30
C PRO A 85 15.62 -14.90 -13.27
N THR A 86 14.93 -13.97 -12.61
CA THR A 86 13.94 -14.25 -11.58
C THR A 86 12.61 -13.58 -11.92
N ALA A 87 11.52 -14.31 -11.76
CA ALA A 87 10.17 -13.76 -11.81
C ALA A 87 9.54 -13.72 -10.43
N GLN A 88 8.60 -12.81 -10.24
CA GLN A 88 7.71 -12.79 -9.07
C GLN A 88 6.26 -12.81 -9.54
N VAL A 89 5.39 -13.41 -8.74
CA VAL A 89 3.95 -13.47 -9.00
C VAL A 89 3.19 -13.38 -7.68
N ILE A 90 2.14 -12.57 -7.65
CA ILE A 90 1.23 -12.52 -6.50
C ILE A 90 0.25 -13.68 -6.61
N CYS A 91 0.05 -14.36 -5.49
CA CYS A 91 -0.85 -15.51 -5.40
C CYS A 91 -2.10 -15.16 -4.60
N ASP A 92 -3.25 -15.63 -5.08
CA ASP A 92 -4.45 -15.70 -4.27
C ASP A 92 -4.36 -16.91 -3.32
N ALA A 93 -4.75 -16.71 -2.06
CA ALA A 93 -4.78 -17.78 -1.07
C ALA A 93 -6.13 -18.49 -1.07
N VAL A 94 -6.13 -19.82 -1.20
CA VAL A 94 -7.34 -20.62 -1.16
C VAL A 94 -7.19 -21.81 -0.19
N ASN A 95 -8.28 -22.21 0.42
CA ASN A 95 -8.32 -23.39 1.27
C ASN A 95 -8.17 -24.68 0.44
N LEU A 96 -7.85 -25.79 1.07
CA LEU A 96 -7.69 -27.10 0.39
C LEU A 96 -8.96 -27.55 -0.35
N ASN A 97 -10.13 -27.07 0.02
CA ASN A 97 -11.40 -27.31 -0.67
C ASN A 97 -11.65 -26.34 -1.84
N GLY A 98 -10.69 -25.46 -2.15
CA GLY A 98 -10.77 -24.46 -3.22
C GLY A 98 -11.52 -23.18 -2.88
N SER A 99 -12.09 -23.03 -1.68
CA SER A 99 -12.73 -21.78 -1.25
C SER A 99 -11.67 -20.70 -0.94
N PRO A 100 -11.95 -19.40 -1.19
CA PRO A 100 -11.02 -18.32 -0.86
C PRO A 100 -10.75 -18.26 0.66
N VAL A 101 -9.52 -17.93 1.05
CA VAL A 101 -9.16 -17.61 2.44
C VAL A 101 -9.76 -16.26 2.80
N ILE A 102 -10.63 -16.20 3.81
CA ILE A 102 -11.48 -15.04 4.10
C ILE A 102 -10.71 -13.83 4.66
N ASN A 103 -9.61 -14.07 5.36
CA ASN A 103 -8.76 -13.04 5.95
C ASN A 103 -7.58 -12.64 5.05
N SER A 104 -7.50 -13.15 3.82
CA SER A 104 -6.58 -12.61 2.80
C SER A 104 -7.06 -11.25 2.31
N SER A 105 -6.19 -10.23 2.36
CA SER A 105 -6.52 -8.86 1.92
C SER A 105 -7.00 -8.80 0.47
N ARG A 106 -6.38 -9.58 -0.45
CA ARG A 106 -6.82 -9.66 -1.85
C ARG A 106 -8.21 -10.29 -1.98
N THR A 107 -8.54 -11.30 -1.19
CA THR A 107 -9.88 -11.91 -1.16
C THR A 107 -10.92 -10.89 -0.72
N VAL A 108 -10.65 -10.12 0.33
CA VAL A 108 -11.54 -9.06 0.81
C VAL A 108 -11.77 -8.01 -0.27
N LEU A 109 -10.71 -7.53 -0.92
CA LEU A 109 -10.82 -6.52 -1.98
C LEU A 109 -11.61 -7.06 -3.18
N ARG A 110 -11.35 -8.27 -3.65
CA ARG A 110 -12.13 -8.92 -4.73
C ARG A 110 -13.61 -9.00 -4.39
N LYS A 111 -13.96 -9.34 -3.13
CA LYS A 111 -15.35 -9.38 -2.66
C LYS A 111 -16.01 -7.99 -2.72
N ILE A 112 -15.32 -6.95 -2.29
CA ILE A 112 -15.82 -5.56 -2.36
C ILE A 112 -15.98 -5.11 -3.81
N LEU A 113 -15.01 -5.39 -4.68
CA LEU A 113 -15.10 -5.05 -6.10
C LEU A 113 -16.29 -5.75 -6.79
N LYS A 114 -16.57 -7.01 -6.42
CA LYS A 114 -17.76 -7.71 -6.89
C LYS A 114 -19.06 -6.99 -6.48
N MET A 115 -19.15 -6.45 -5.26
CA MET A 115 -20.32 -5.68 -4.82
C MET A 115 -20.50 -4.40 -5.64
N TYR A 116 -19.41 -3.71 -6.00
CA TYR A 116 -19.46 -2.56 -6.93
C TYR A 116 -19.96 -2.99 -8.32
N ASP A 117 -19.46 -4.11 -8.81
CA ASP A 117 -19.86 -4.67 -10.10
C ASP A 117 -21.36 -5.00 -10.17
N ASP A 118 -21.90 -5.61 -9.11
CA ASP A 118 -23.33 -5.92 -8.98
C ASP A 118 -24.20 -4.64 -8.99
N LEU A 119 -23.66 -3.50 -8.58
CA LEU A 119 -24.32 -2.19 -8.65
C LEU A 119 -24.07 -1.45 -9.99
N ALA A 120 -23.38 -2.07 -10.94
CA ALA A 120 -22.94 -1.46 -12.19
C ALA A 120 -22.06 -0.21 -11.99
N TYR A 121 -21.25 -0.20 -10.94
CA TYR A 121 -20.26 0.83 -10.64
C TYR A 121 -18.84 0.30 -10.88
N GLU A 122 -17.96 1.22 -11.23
CA GLU A 122 -16.53 0.96 -11.42
C GLU A 122 -15.74 1.91 -10.51
N PRO A 123 -15.18 1.42 -9.40
CA PRO A 123 -14.34 2.24 -8.54
C PRO A 123 -12.99 2.50 -9.21
N ILE A 124 -12.52 3.73 -9.11
CA ILE A 124 -11.20 4.18 -9.57
C ILE A 124 -10.48 4.75 -8.36
N VAL A 125 -9.24 4.34 -8.16
CA VAL A 125 -8.39 4.84 -7.08
C VAL A 125 -7.06 5.36 -7.62
N SER A 126 -6.38 6.18 -6.81
CA SER A 126 -5.01 6.62 -7.03
C SER A 126 -4.36 6.76 -5.66
N PRO A 127 -3.40 5.91 -5.30
CA PRO A 127 -2.66 6.02 -4.06
C PRO A 127 -1.51 7.02 -4.18
N GLU A 128 -1.27 7.78 -3.10
CA GLU A 128 -0.09 8.59 -2.84
C GLU A 128 0.63 7.95 -1.65
N VAL A 129 1.90 7.58 -1.81
CA VAL A 129 2.65 6.79 -0.81
C VAL A 129 3.85 7.57 -0.33
N GLU A 130 3.82 8.01 0.92
CA GLU A 130 4.95 8.68 1.56
C GLU A 130 5.89 7.66 2.22
N PHE A 131 7.18 7.98 2.22
CA PHE A 131 8.23 7.17 2.86
C PHE A 131 9.43 8.03 3.22
N TYR A 132 10.29 7.48 4.07
CA TYR A 132 11.58 8.07 4.39
C TYR A 132 12.73 7.24 3.84
N LEU A 133 13.75 7.91 3.35
CA LEU A 133 15.08 7.34 3.19
C LEU A 133 15.86 7.56 4.48
N VAL A 134 16.51 6.51 4.97
CA VAL A 134 17.30 6.54 6.21
C VAL A 134 18.62 5.82 6.02
N LYS A 135 19.60 6.16 6.86
CA LYS A 135 20.86 5.40 6.93
C LYS A 135 20.60 3.96 7.39
N PRO A 136 21.44 2.98 6.99
CA PRO A 136 21.44 1.67 7.59
C PRO A 136 21.55 1.78 9.12
N ASN A 137 20.63 1.13 9.84
CA ASN A 137 20.61 1.09 11.29
C ASN A 137 20.76 -0.38 11.75
N PRO A 138 21.96 -0.82 12.15
CA PRO A 138 22.20 -2.20 12.55
C PRO A 138 21.66 -2.53 13.94
N ASP A 139 21.30 -1.51 14.74
CA ASP A 139 20.84 -1.66 16.11
C ASP A 139 19.51 -0.92 16.31
N SER A 140 18.45 -1.69 16.56
CA SER A 140 17.09 -1.17 16.74
C SER A 140 16.91 -0.26 17.96
N ASP A 141 17.83 -0.27 18.90
CA ASP A 141 17.77 0.58 20.10
C ASP A 141 18.18 2.03 19.82
N TYR A 142 18.79 2.28 18.66
CA TYR A 142 19.14 3.62 18.23
C TYR A 142 18.08 4.21 17.29
N PRO A 143 17.85 5.54 17.36
CA PRO A 143 16.93 6.22 16.46
C PRO A 143 17.43 6.16 15.01
N LEU A 144 16.48 6.18 14.07
CA LEU A 144 16.78 6.29 12.65
C LEU A 144 17.42 7.65 12.33
N GLU A 145 18.38 7.65 11.42
CA GLU A 145 19.09 8.85 11.00
C GLU A 145 18.81 9.20 9.53
N VAL A 146 18.70 10.49 9.27
CA VAL A 146 18.61 11.04 7.91
C VAL A 146 19.89 10.73 7.15
N PRO A 147 19.82 10.27 5.89
CA PRO A 147 20.99 9.94 5.10
C PRO A 147 21.74 11.20 4.61
N ILE A 148 22.90 10.98 4.04
CA ILE A 148 23.69 12.01 3.36
C ILE A 148 23.40 11.89 1.86
N GLY A 149 22.97 12.98 1.24
CA GLY A 149 22.74 13.06 -0.20
C GLY A 149 24.02 13.24 -1.02
N GLN A 150 23.89 13.40 -2.32
CA GLN A 150 25.01 13.56 -3.25
C GLN A 150 25.90 14.79 -2.95
N SER A 151 25.33 15.84 -2.38
CA SER A 151 26.10 17.04 -1.96
C SER A 151 27.06 16.78 -0.80
N GLY A 152 27.02 15.60 -0.18
CA GLY A 152 27.79 15.25 1.02
C GLY A 152 27.23 15.88 2.30
N ARG A 153 26.05 16.45 2.28
CA ARG A 153 25.35 17.06 3.42
C ARG A 153 24.16 16.23 3.87
N GLN A 154 23.92 16.24 5.16
CA GLN A 154 22.69 15.74 5.74
C GLN A 154 21.64 16.84 5.66
N GLU A 155 20.46 16.52 5.17
CA GLU A 155 19.35 17.45 5.13
C GLU A 155 18.85 17.77 6.55
N THR A 156 18.68 19.06 6.85
CA THR A 156 18.28 19.54 8.18
C THR A 156 17.04 20.44 8.16
N GLY A 157 16.64 20.90 6.98
CA GLY A 157 15.51 21.80 6.79
C GLY A 157 14.32 21.15 6.09
N LYS A 158 13.18 21.83 6.11
CA LYS A 158 11.99 21.41 5.37
C LYS A 158 12.13 21.83 3.90
N GLN A 159 12.08 20.86 3.00
CA GLN A 159 12.30 21.03 1.57
C GLN A 159 11.08 20.67 0.71
N SER A 160 9.86 20.79 1.28
CA SER A 160 8.62 20.42 0.58
C SER A 160 8.60 20.94 -0.86
N PHE A 161 8.41 20.05 -1.82
CA PHE A 161 8.43 20.28 -3.26
C PHE A 161 9.77 20.80 -3.83
N GLY A 162 10.86 20.68 -3.07
CA GLY A 162 12.20 21.05 -3.51
C GLY A 162 12.75 20.04 -4.50
N ILE A 163 12.90 20.43 -5.77
CA ILE A 163 13.44 19.55 -6.82
C ILE A 163 14.90 19.17 -6.52
N ASP A 164 15.73 20.13 -6.10
CA ASP A 164 17.11 19.84 -5.75
C ASP A 164 17.23 18.87 -4.57
N ALA A 165 16.25 18.87 -3.65
CA ALA A 165 16.22 17.94 -2.52
C ALA A 165 15.87 16.51 -2.98
N VAL A 166 15.00 16.33 -3.98
CA VAL A 166 14.78 15.03 -4.63
C VAL A 166 16.07 14.58 -5.32
N ASN A 167 16.73 15.49 -6.04
CA ASN A 167 17.94 15.20 -6.81
C ASN A 167 19.13 14.81 -5.93
N GLU A 168 19.13 15.12 -4.62
CA GLU A 168 20.13 14.58 -3.68
C GLU A 168 20.19 13.04 -3.68
N PHE A 169 19.11 12.39 -4.13
CA PHE A 169 18.99 10.92 -4.20
C PHE A 169 18.72 10.42 -5.63
N ASP A 170 19.06 11.23 -6.66
CA ASP A 170 18.79 10.94 -8.07
C ASP A 170 19.23 9.54 -8.53
N PRO A 171 20.44 9.01 -8.22
CA PRO A 171 20.84 7.68 -8.65
C PRO A 171 19.95 6.55 -8.10
N LEU A 172 19.38 6.73 -6.91
CA LEU A 172 18.43 5.80 -6.34
C LEU A 172 17.11 5.86 -7.10
N PHE A 173 16.62 7.07 -7.37
CA PHE A 173 15.35 7.25 -8.09
C PHE A 173 15.43 6.83 -9.55
N GLU A 174 16.58 6.96 -10.20
CA GLU A 174 16.83 6.39 -11.53
C GLU A 174 16.65 4.86 -11.50
N ASP A 175 17.26 4.17 -10.53
CA ASP A 175 17.04 2.71 -10.36
C ASP A 175 15.56 2.39 -10.04
N VAL A 176 14.89 3.18 -9.20
CA VAL A 176 13.46 2.98 -8.89
C VAL A 176 12.60 3.09 -10.14
N TYR A 177 12.79 4.13 -10.96
CA TYR A 177 12.05 4.29 -12.21
C TYR A 177 12.32 3.13 -13.18
N ASN A 178 13.59 2.75 -13.40
CA ASN A 178 13.96 1.65 -14.26
C ASN A 178 13.34 0.32 -13.78
N TYR A 179 13.43 0.02 -12.49
CA TYR A 179 12.82 -1.18 -11.92
C TYR A 179 11.29 -1.18 -11.99
N CYS A 180 10.66 -0.02 -11.82
CA CYS A 180 9.21 0.10 -11.96
C CYS A 180 8.76 -0.10 -13.41
N GLU A 181 9.49 0.47 -14.39
CA GLU A 181 9.21 0.30 -15.81
C GLU A 181 9.29 -1.18 -16.21
N GLU A 182 10.36 -1.89 -15.83
CA GLU A 182 10.51 -3.32 -16.11
C GLU A 182 9.39 -4.16 -15.48
N GLN A 183 8.88 -3.75 -14.32
CA GLN A 183 7.79 -4.41 -13.62
C GLN A 183 6.40 -3.92 -14.04
N LYS A 184 6.31 -2.96 -14.94
CA LYS A 184 5.04 -2.31 -15.36
C LYS A 184 4.27 -1.72 -14.16
N ILE A 185 4.99 -1.09 -13.24
CA ILE A 185 4.46 -0.29 -12.15
C ILE A 185 4.41 1.15 -12.64
N GLU A 186 3.20 1.72 -12.71
CA GLU A 186 2.97 3.04 -13.31
C GLU A 186 3.07 4.15 -12.27
N ILE A 187 4.29 4.72 -12.13
CA ILE A 187 4.52 5.91 -11.31
C ILE A 187 4.08 7.15 -12.09
N ASP A 188 3.33 8.04 -11.44
CA ASP A 188 2.90 9.33 -11.98
C ASP A 188 3.89 10.45 -11.64
N THR A 189 4.13 10.65 -10.35
CA THR A 189 5.03 11.72 -9.87
C THR A 189 5.85 11.26 -8.68
N ILE A 190 6.97 11.95 -8.48
CA ILE A 190 7.75 11.94 -7.24
C ILE A 190 7.92 13.36 -6.75
N ASN A 191 7.78 13.60 -5.45
CA ASN A 191 8.07 14.88 -4.83
C ASN A 191 8.70 14.70 -3.44
N HIS A 192 9.38 15.76 -3.01
CA HIS A 192 9.91 15.87 -1.66
C HIS A 192 8.81 16.34 -0.71
N GLU A 193 8.66 15.63 0.42
CA GLU A 193 7.74 15.97 1.48
C GLU A 193 8.37 16.92 2.52
N SER A 194 7.66 17.18 3.62
CA SER A 194 8.11 18.16 4.60
C SER A 194 9.16 17.64 5.59
N GLY A 195 9.35 16.34 5.68
CA GLY A 195 10.40 15.72 6.52
C GLY A 195 11.74 15.61 5.78
N SER A 196 12.84 15.57 6.53
CA SER A 196 14.17 15.42 5.94
C SER A 196 14.32 14.05 5.28
N ALA A 197 14.65 14.04 3.98
CA ALA A 197 14.67 12.85 3.12
C ALA A 197 13.34 12.08 3.09
N GLN A 198 12.22 12.80 3.30
CA GLN A 198 10.87 12.27 3.12
C GLN A 198 10.42 12.53 1.68
N MET A 199 9.96 11.48 1.04
CA MET A 199 9.50 11.51 -0.35
C MET A 199 8.06 10.98 -0.44
N GLU A 200 7.37 11.38 -1.49
CA GLU A 200 6.07 10.85 -1.88
C GLU A 200 6.14 10.38 -3.33
N ILE A 201 5.56 9.22 -3.59
CA ILE A 201 5.34 8.72 -4.95
C ILE A 201 3.85 8.53 -5.17
N ASN A 202 3.37 9.07 -6.29
CA ASN A 202 1.99 8.98 -6.73
C ASN A 202 1.88 7.97 -7.87
N PHE A 203 0.80 7.22 -7.89
CA PHE A 203 0.51 6.24 -8.92
C PHE A 203 -0.58 6.75 -9.86
N GLN A 204 -0.49 6.35 -11.13
CA GLN A 204 -1.58 6.56 -12.09
C GLN A 204 -2.88 5.98 -11.53
N HIS A 205 -3.98 6.70 -11.74
CA HIS A 205 -5.29 6.22 -11.28
C HIS A 205 -5.78 5.02 -12.08
N GLY A 206 -6.46 4.08 -11.43
CA GLY A 206 -6.90 2.86 -12.10
C GLY A 206 -7.73 1.92 -11.24
N ASN A 207 -7.71 0.65 -11.63
CA ASN A 207 -8.41 -0.42 -10.93
C ASN A 207 -7.84 -0.64 -9.53
N PRO A 208 -8.69 -0.73 -8.48
CA PRO A 208 -8.19 -0.84 -7.10
C PRO A 208 -7.34 -2.08 -6.83
N LEU A 209 -7.65 -3.23 -7.43
CA LEU A 209 -6.86 -4.45 -7.21
C LEU A 209 -5.49 -4.36 -7.87
N GLU A 210 -5.45 -3.90 -9.11
CA GLU A 210 -4.19 -3.72 -9.85
C GLU A 210 -3.28 -2.71 -9.14
N LEU A 211 -3.83 -1.61 -8.63
CA LEU A 211 -3.07 -0.60 -7.90
C LEU A 211 -2.63 -1.07 -6.50
N ALA A 212 -3.46 -1.85 -5.80
CA ALA A 212 -3.04 -2.48 -4.56
C ALA A 212 -1.84 -3.41 -4.77
N ASP A 213 -1.87 -4.22 -5.85
CA ASP A 213 -0.77 -5.09 -6.25
C ASP A 213 0.48 -4.27 -6.65
N GLN A 214 0.31 -3.17 -7.39
CA GLN A 214 1.43 -2.28 -7.77
C GLN A 214 2.07 -1.62 -6.54
N VAL A 215 1.29 -1.09 -5.59
CA VAL A 215 1.83 -0.51 -4.34
C VAL A 215 2.58 -1.57 -3.53
N PHE A 216 2.04 -2.78 -3.43
CA PHE A 216 2.68 -3.89 -2.74
C PHE A 216 4.06 -4.22 -3.35
N LEU A 217 4.13 -4.37 -4.68
CA LEU A 217 5.40 -4.61 -5.39
C LEU A 217 6.33 -3.39 -5.33
N PHE A 218 5.80 -2.17 -5.45
CA PHE A 218 6.57 -0.94 -5.35
C PHE A 218 7.29 -0.81 -4.01
N LYS A 219 6.60 -1.06 -2.89
CA LYS A 219 7.24 -1.00 -1.56
C LYS A 219 8.45 -1.94 -1.46
N ARG A 220 8.35 -3.10 -2.09
CA ARG A 220 9.46 -4.06 -2.18
C ARG A 220 10.57 -3.54 -3.09
N THR A 221 10.22 -3.05 -4.27
CA THR A 221 11.14 -2.49 -5.27
C THR A 221 11.96 -1.34 -4.69
N LEU A 222 11.31 -0.39 -4.05
CA LEU A 222 11.98 0.75 -3.41
C LEU A 222 12.96 0.32 -2.31
N ARG A 223 12.57 -0.67 -1.48
CA ARG A 223 13.49 -1.20 -0.45
C ARG A 223 14.73 -1.82 -1.07
N GLN A 224 14.59 -2.57 -2.17
CA GLN A 224 15.72 -3.21 -2.86
C GLN A 224 16.61 -2.17 -3.58
N ALA A 225 16.01 -1.17 -4.23
CA ALA A 225 16.78 -0.06 -4.81
C ALA A 225 17.55 0.70 -3.70
N ALA A 226 16.91 1.00 -2.57
CA ALA A 226 17.57 1.68 -1.46
C ALA A 226 18.77 0.89 -0.92
N LEU A 227 18.65 -0.44 -0.76
CA LEU A 227 19.75 -1.30 -0.33
C LEU A 227 20.95 -1.26 -1.29
N LYS A 228 20.73 -1.21 -2.60
CA LYS A 228 21.78 -1.06 -3.61
C LYS A 228 22.60 0.23 -3.39
N HIS A 229 21.93 1.30 -2.94
CA HIS A 229 22.53 2.60 -2.62
C HIS A 229 22.96 2.74 -1.16
N LYS A 230 23.02 1.64 -0.39
CA LYS A 230 23.39 1.63 1.03
C LYS A 230 22.48 2.53 1.89
N LEU A 231 21.20 2.54 1.55
CA LEU A 231 20.12 3.22 2.26
C LEU A 231 19.04 2.22 2.66
N TYR A 232 18.18 2.62 3.59
CA TYR A 232 16.92 1.94 3.83
C TYR A 232 15.75 2.85 3.46
N ALA A 233 14.71 2.28 2.86
CA ALA A 233 13.43 2.95 2.68
C ALA A 233 12.44 2.41 3.73
N THR A 234 11.85 3.30 4.50
CA THR A 234 10.85 2.95 5.51
C THR A 234 9.51 3.60 5.21
N PHE A 235 8.46 2.77 5.29
CA PHE A 235 7.06 3.18 5.19
C PHE A 235 6.39 3.28 6.56
N MET A 236 7.15 3.24 7.63
CA MET A 236 6.66 3.39 8.99
C MET A 236 5.92 4.72 9.14
N ALA A 237 4.71 4.70 9.70
CA ALA A 237 3.86 5.89 9.77
C ALA A 237 4.48 7.04 10.57
N LYS A 238 5.32 6.76 11.56
CA LYS A 238 6.06 7.77 12.35
C LYS A 238 7.47 7.25 12.67
N PRO A 239 8.41 7.27 11.70
CA PRO A 239 9.74 6.68 11.88
C PRO A 239 10.65 7.50 12.80
N MET A 240 10.50 8.83 12.85
CA MET A 240 11.32 9.74 13.64
C MET A 240 10.45 10.71 14.43
N GLU A 241 10.75 10.88 15.72
CA GLU A 241 9.92 11.64 16.66
C GLU A 241 9.71 13.09 16.22
N ASN A 242 10.77 13.77 15.79
CA ASN A 242 10.76 15.20 15.45
C ASN A 242 10.53 15.49 13.95
N GLN A 243 10.21 14.48 13.16
CA GLN A 243 9.89 14.61 11.74
C GLN A 243 8.39 14.38 11.51
N PRO A 244 7.79 14.82 10.39
CA PRO A 244 6.45 14.46 10.01
C PRO A 244 6.22 12.95 9.93
N GLY A 245 4.97 12.51 10.00
CA GLY A 245 4.61 11.13 9.71
C GLY A 245 4.45 10.88 8.22
N SER A 246 4.46 9.60 7.82
CA SER A 246 4.21 9.16 6.45
C SER A 246 2.79 8.65 6.29
N SER A 247 2.08 9.20 5.30
CA SER A 247 0.71 8.85 4.96
C SER A 247 0.63 7.98 3.70
N LEU A 248 -0.47 7.27 3.60
CA LEU A 248 -0.99 6.74 2.35
C LEU A 248 -2.32 7.44 2.09
N HIS A 249 -2.32 8.47 1.24
CA HIS A 249 -3.55 9.10 0.80
C HIS A 249 -4.16 8.27 -0.32
N LEU A 250 -5.46 8.02 -0.24
CA LEU A 250 -6.16 7.27 -1.27
C LEU A 250 -7.22 8.15 -1.93
N HIS A 251 -6.95 8.56 -3.15
CA HIS A 251 -7.94 9.18 -3.99
C HIS A 251 -8.93 8.16 -4.50
N GLN A 252 -10.21 8.49 -4.47
CA GLN A 252 -11.31 7.59 -4.81
C GLN A 252 -12.32 8.33 -5.66
N SER A 253 -12.71 7.73 -6.78
CA SER A 253 -13.84 8.16 -7.58
C SER A 253 -14.65 6.95 -8.04
N LEU A 254 -15.83 7.21 -8.58
CA LEU A 254 -16.75 6.16 -8.98
C LEU A 254 -17.33 6.47 -10.35
N LEU A 255 -17.15 5.54 -11.29
CA LEU A 255 -17.71 5.63 -12.61
C LEU A 255 -18.96 4.77 -12.76
N ASN A 256 -19.88 5.20 -13.58
CA ASN A 256 -20.92 4.32 -14.08
C ASN A 256 -20.30 3.36 -15.11
N LYS A 257 -20.43 2.05 -14.89
CA LYS A 257 -19.77 1.02 -15.69
C LYS A 257 -20.15 1.05 -17.18
N LYS A 258 -21.40 1.47 -17.52
CA LYS A 258 -21.91 1.47 -18.90
C LYS A 258 -21.40 2.66 -19.71
N ASN A 259 -21.44 3.87 -19.14
CA ASN A 259 -21.17 5.10 -19.89
C ASN A 259 -19.86 5.79 -19.47
N LYS A 260 -19.12 5.21 -18.50
CA LYS A 260 -17.84 5.69 -17.98
C LYS A 260 -17.87 7.12 -17.42
N LYS A 261 -19.03 7.64 -17.08
CA LYS A 261 -19.16 8.96 -16.46
C LYS A 261 -18.89 8.89 -14.98
N ASN A 262 -18.18 9.89 -14.46
CA ASN A 262 -17.97 10.08 -13.04
C ASN A 262 -19.30 10.44 -12.35
N ILE A 263 -19.78 9.55 -11.47
CA ILE A 263 -21.08 9.69 -10.81
C ILE A 263 -21.02 10.47 -9.49
N PHE A 264 -19.81 10.86 -9.06
CA PHE A 264 -19.64 11.81 -7.97
C PHE A 264 -19.97 13.24 -8.38
N TYR A 265 -19.87 13.55 -9.68
CA TYR A 265 -20.20 14.86 -10.22
C TYR A 265 -21.69 14.99 -10.57
N SER A 266 -22.21 16.21 -10.39
CA SER A 266 -23.57 16.60 -10.80
C SER A 266 -23.57 18.00 -11.39
N LYS A 267 -24.07 18.14 -12.64
CA LYS A 267 -24.20 19.44 -13.30
C LYS A 267 -25.02 20.46 -12.51
N LYS A 268 -25.97 20.00 -11.68
CA LYS A 268 -26.86 20.88 -10.91
C LYS A 268 -26.20 21.40 -9.61
N ASN A 269 -25.46 20.54 -8.92
CA ASN A 269 -24.98 20.82 -7.56
C ASN A 269 -23.47 20.57 -7.40
N THR A 270 -22.73 20.37 -8.48
CA THR A 270 -21.32 19.98 -8.52
C THR A 270 -21.08 18.63 -7.81
N ILE A 271 -21.38 18.52 -6.52
CA ILE A 271 -21.31 17.26 -5.74
C ILE A 271 -22.65 16.53 -5.83
N SER A 272 -22.64 15.30 -6.33
CA SER A 272 -23.84 14.47 -6.44
C SER A 272 -24.36 14.00 -5.08
N ASN A 273 -25.64 13.62 -4.99
CA ASN A 273 -26.17 12.99 -3.79
C ASN A 273 -25.49 11.64 -3.49
N LEU A 274 -25.09 10.91 -4.54
CA LEU A 274 -24.35 9.66 -4.39
C LEU A 274 -22.99 9.90 -3.70
N MET A 275 -22.24 10.92 -4.13
CA MET A 275 -20.98 11.28 -3.47
C MET A 275 -21.18 11.68 -2.01
N LYS A 276 -22.25 12.42 -1.69
CA LYS A 276 -22.58 12.77 -0.29
C LYS A 276 -22.87 11.53 0.55
N ASN A 277 -23.62 10.57 -0.01
CA ASN A 277 -23.90 9.29 0.66
C ASN A 277 -22.60 8.47 0.85
N TYR A 278 -21.73 8.46 -0.16
CA TYR A 278 -20.42 7.82 -0.08
C TYR A 278 -19.56 8.41 1.06
N ILE A 279 -19.48 9.75 1.13
CA ILE A 279 -18.79 10.46 2.22
C ILE A 279 -19.43 10.12 3.57
N GLY A 280 -20.76 10.08 3.65
CA GLY A 280 -21.47 9.68 4.86
C GLY A 280 -21.09 8.26 5.32
N GLY A 281 -20.95 7.33 4.39
CA GLY A 281 -20.43 5.99 4.67
C GLY A 281 -18.99 6.01 5.19
N LEU A 282 -18.10 6.78 4.55
CA LEU A 282 -16.73 6.94 5.04
C LEU A 282 -16.71 7.52 6.46
N GLN A 283 -17.53 8.53 6.76
CA GLN A 283 -17.61 9.14 8.09
C GLN A 283 -18.10 8.15 9.16
N GLU A 284 -19.10 7.35 8.84
CA GLU A 284 -19.69 6.35 9.75
C GLU A 284 -18.74 5.19 10.04
N PHE A 285 -18.05 4.67 8.99
CA PHE A 285 -17.30 3.43 9.12
C PHE A 285 -15.81 3.63 9.42
N THR A 286 -15.20 4.74 9.05
CA THR A 286 -13.75 4.98 9.30
C THR A 286 -13.36 4.81 10.78
N PRO A 287 -14.12 5.31 11.78
CA PRO A 287 -13.76 5.07 13.18
C PRO A 287 -13.71 3.57 13.57
N LYS A 288 -14.52 2.75 12.91
CA LYS A 288 -14.57 1.29 13.12
C LYS A 288 -13.47 0.56 12.35
N LEU A 289 -12.94 1.20 11.31
CA LEU A 289 -11.87 0.68 10.43
C LEU A 289 -10.48 1.22 10.79
N MET A 290 -10.34 1.92 11.93
CA MET A 290 -9.04 2.43 12.37
C MET A 290 -7.96 1.34 12.48
N PRO A 291 -8.26 0.08 12.88
CA PRO A 291 -7.24 -0.98 12.84
C PRO A 291 -6.68 -1.29 11.45
N ILE A 292 -7.39 -0.89 10.38
CA ILE A 292 -6.90 -1.01 8.98
C ILE A 292 -6.14 0.26 8.57
N HIS A 293 -6.63 1.45 8.97
CA HIS A 293 -6.01 2.74 8.61
C HIS A 293 -4.75 3.04 9.44
N ALA A 294 -4.68 2.52 10.64
CA ALA A 294 -3.60 2.72 11.61
C ALA A 294 -3.36 1.40 12.36
N PRO A 295 -2.75 0.38 11.70
CA PRO A 295 -2.69 -0.99 12.24
C PRO A 295 -1.74 -1.15 13.42
N ASN A 296 -0.80 -0.21 13.63
CA ASN A 296 0.24 -0.28 14.64
C ASN A 296 0.13 0.86 15.65
N ILE A 297 0.69 0.68 16.85
CA ILE A 297 0.81 1.78 17.84
C ILE A 297 1.52 2.98 17.23
N ASN A 298 2.55 2.73 16.43
CA ASN A 298 3.30 3.78 15.73
C ASN A 298 2.41 4.56 14.75
N SER A 299 1.45 3.92 14.09
CA SER A 299 0.53 4.57 13.14
C SER A 299 -0.32 5.64 13.84
N TYR A 300 -0.74 5.42 15.09
CA TYR A 300 -1.46 6.43 15.88
C TYR A 300 -0.58 7.64 16.24
N ARG A 301 0.75 7.46 16.40
CA ARG A 301 1.67 8.58 16.65
C ARG A 301 1.71 9.57 15.49
N ARG A 302 1.52 9.10 14.24
CA ARG A 302 1.38 9.98 13.06
C ARG A 302 0.21 10.94 13.22
N LEU A 303 -0.96 10.46 13.65
CA LEU A 303 -2.16 11.25 13.79
C LEU A 303 -2.05 12.40 14.83
N PHE A 304 -1.07 12.32 15.73
CA PHE A 304 -0.84 13.35 16.75
C PHE A 304 0.36 14.26 16.43
N ALA A 305 1.07 14.01 15.33
CA ALA A 305 2.34 14.67 15.05
C ALA A 305 2.19 16.08 14.47
N THR A 306 1.27 16.28 13.53
CA THR A 306 1.13 17.52 12.76
C THR A 306 -0.34 17.88 12.54
N TRP A 307 -0.60 19.13 12.09
CA TRP A 307 -1.97 19.60 11.82
C TRP A 307 -2.56 19.04 10.52
N ASP A 308 -1.73 18.64 9.59
CA ASP A 308 -2.07 18.07 8.28
C ASP A 308 -2.36 16.57 8.31
N ALA A 309 -2.04 15.88 9.43
CA ALA A 309 -2.52 14.53 9.70
C ALA A 309 -3.92 14.64 10.36
N PRO A 310 -5.01 14.33 9.63
CA PRO A 310 -6.36 14.59 10.14
C PRO A 310 -6.73 13.64 11.27
N LYS A 311 -7.27 14.21 12.35
CA LYS A 311 -7.79 13.52 13.56
C LYS A 311 -9.32 13.45 13.56
N ASN A 312 -9.92 13.53 12.39
CA ASN A 312 -11.38 13.65 12.28
C ASN A 312 -11.86 13.03 10.98
N THR A 313 -13.12 12.69 10.92
CA THR A 313 -13.82 12.19 9.74
C THR A 313 -14.60 13.31 9.01
N LYS A 314 -14.27 14.57 9.23
CA LYS A 314 -14.89 15.68 8.50
C LYS A 314 -14.43 15.70 7.05
N TRP A 315 -15.20 16.37 6.21
CA TRP A 315 -14.86 16.58 4.82
C TRP A 315 -14.90 18.05 4.43
N GLY A 316 -14.20 18.41 3.37
CA GLY A 316 -14.18 19.77 2.86
C GLY A 316 -13.55 19.89 1.47
N ILE A 317 -13.99 20.88 0.71
CA ILE A 317 -13.43 21.21 -0.60
C ILE A 317 -12.08 21.92 -0.38
N GLY A 318 -11.01 21.39 -1.00
CA GLY A 318 -9.66 21.94 -0.91
C GLY A 318 -9.01 21.89 0.49
N ASN A 319 -9.69 21.37 1.51
CA ASN A 319 -9.25 21.44 2.90
C ASN A 319 -8.43 20.23 3.34
N ARG A 320 -7.12 20.42 3.51
CA ARG A 320 -6.17 19.38 3.95
C ARG A 320 -6.25 19.02 5.44
N SER A 321 -6.95 19.79 6.28
CA SER A 321 -7.16 19.46 7.69
C SER A 321 -8.31 18.47 7.93
N CYS A 322 -9.06 18.12 6.89
CA CYS A 322 -10.15 17.15 6.93
C CYS A 322 -9.67 15.74 6.60
N GLY A 323 -10.28 14.73 7.23
CA GLY A 323 -10.02 13.31 6.90
C GLY A 323 -10.38 12.97 5.45
N PHE A 324 -11.41 13.65 4.91
CA PHE A 324 -11.85 13.49 3.53
C PHE A 324 -11.82 14.84 2.81
N ARG A 325 -10.85 15.01 1.91
CA ARG A 325 -10.72 16.20 1.09
C ARG A 325 -11.33 15.97 -0.28
N ILE A 326 -11.98 16.99 -0.83
CA ILE A 326 -12.41 17.02 -2.23
C ILE A 326 -11.43 17.97 -2.97
N PRO A 327 -10.43 17.44 -3.70
CA PRO A 327 -9.36 18.29 -4.27
C PRO A 327 -9.83 19.14 -5.44
N SER A 328 -10.80 18.65 -6.22
CA SER A 328 -11.37 19.32 -7.38
C SER A 328 -12.89 19.18 -7.38
N ASN A 329 -13.58 20.18 -7.93
CA ASN A 329 -15.02 20.19 -8.12
C ASN A 329 -15.44 20.17 -9.59
N GLU A 330 -14.52 19.81 -10.48
CA GLU A 330 -14.79 19.66 -11.92
C GLU A 330 -15.20 18.22 -12.27
N GLU A 331 -15.93 18.06 -13.38
CA GLU A 331 -16.50 16.76 -13.80
C GLU A 331 -15.44 15.65 -13.86
N TYR A 332 -14.31 15.89 -14.51
CA TYR A 332 -13.26 14.90 -14.70
C TYR A 332 -12.37 14.68 -13.48
N GLY A 333 -12.29 15.68 -12.61
CA GLY A 333 -11.43 15.63 -11.42
C GLY A 333 -12.16 15.30 -10.12
N MET A 334 -13.48 15.10 -10.16
CA MET A 334 -14.29 14.87 -8.95
C MET A 334 -13.91 13.57 -8.26
N ARG A 335 -13.35 13.70 -7.08
CA ARG A 335 -12.87 12.57 -6.26
C ARG A 335 -12.83 12.93 -4.79
N ILE A 336 -12.71 11.94 -3.95
CA ILE A 336 -12.47 12.06 -2.51
C ILE A 336 -11.05 11.57 -2.24
N GLU A 337 -10.28 12.37 -1.55
CA GLU A 337 -8.98 11.99 -1.00
C GLU A 337 -9.19 11.58 0.46
N ASN A 338 -9.01 10.30 0.77
CA ASN A 338 -8.96 9.80 2.14
C ASN A 338 -7.52 9.96 2.66
N ARG A 339 -7.36 10.78 3.71
CA ARG A 339 -6.08 11.19 4.27
C ARG A 339 -5.76 10.52 5.62
N ILE A 340 -6.57 9.54 6.03
CA ILE A 340 -6.51 8.95 7.37
C ILE A 340 -5.36 7.94 7.50
N SER A 341 -5.13 7.14 6.46
CA SER A 341 -4.19 6.00 6.54
C SER A 341 -2.74 6.41 6.69
N GLY A 342 -2.01 5.65 7.49
CA GLY A 342 -0.55 5.62 7.46
C GLY A 342 -0.02 4.89 6.22
N SER A 343 1.28 5.02 5.98
CA SER A 343 1.97 4.38 4.86
C SER A 343 2.45 2.94 5.18
N ASP A 344 2.33 2.53 6.44
CA ASP A 344 2.71 1.22 6.99
C ASP A 344 1.74 0.08 6.66
#